data_ab2b5b2eb944cde7bf3a702b835c7b5a
#
_entry.id   ab2b5b2eb944cde7bf3a702b835c7b5a
#
_cell.length_a   1.000
_cell.length_b   1.000
_cell.length_c   1.000
_cell.angle_alpha   90.00
_cell.angle_beta   90.00
_cell.angle_gamma   90.00
#
_symmetry.space_group_name_H-M   'P 1'
#
loop_
_entity.id
_entity.type
_entity.pdbx_description
1 polymer ?
#
loop_
_entity_poly.entity_id
_entity_poly.type
_entity_poly.pdbx_seq_one_letter_code
_entity_poly.pdbx_strand_id
1 'polypeptide(L)'
;MKQGIIHATLIAPDLQQVCAAYVAQLALQVQQRGTLDADDAAALDLVDLIGAPLVWLANSAGEPVLRVIEDPRAVVAEPMFRHGWLSLEVLVGDIDALAAGLRSPFKVLGPAANLELSDAIRAAQVLGPCGELLYLTQIKAQVPPFDLPMTDATVANTFIGVMTTPDREASQRAWSALLGAKGWAFDTRITVLNRAYGKSVDGRYPVAVVPMPGQCMVEIDQVELPAAANLRHGQYSLALRLPAVDDALLREAGWAVTATGERRSLRGPAGEHVELLLA
;
A
#
# COMPACT_ATOMS: atom_id res chain seq x y z
N MET A 1 5.25 5.89 -20.10
CA MET A 1 4.35 5.16 -19.19
C MET A 1 4.58 5.66 -17.77
N LYS A 2 3.53 5.67 -16.91
CA LYS A 2 3.64 6.05 -15.50
C LYS A 2 4.62 5.12 -14.77
N GLN A 3 5.52 5.69 -13.99
CA GLN A 3 6.47 4.97 -13.14
C GLN A 3 6.06 5.09 -11.67
N GLY A 4 6.68 4.31 -10.79
CA GLY A 4 6.36 4.26 -9.36
C GLY A 4 5.24 3.27 -9.07
N ILE A 5 4.37 3.57 -8.11
CA ILE A 5 3.24 2.71 -7.75
C ILE A 5 2.17 2.77 -8.84
N ILE A 6 1.81 1.62 -9.38
CA ILE A 6 0.81 1.49 -10.45
C ILE A 6 -0.55 1.13 -9.87
N HIS A 7 -0.62 0.13 -8.99
CA HIS A 7 -1.81 -0.29 -8.29
C HIS A 7 -1.46 -1.13 -7.06
N ALA A 8 -2.42 -1.33 -6.19
CA ALA A 8 -2.34 -2.32 -5.13
C ALA A 8 -3.23 -3.53 -5.44
N THR A 9 -2.86 -4.71 -4.92
CA THR A 9 -3.71 -5.90 -4.94
C THR A 9 -4.30 -6.13 -3.56
N LEU A 10 -5.62 -6.27 -3.50
CA LEU A 10 -6.36 -6.71 -2.32
C LEU A 10 -6.86 -8.14 -2.53
N ILE A 11 -6.81 -8.96 -1.47
CA ILE A 11 -7.50 -10.25 -1.43
C ILE A 11 -8.70 -10.10 -0.51
N ALA A 12 -9.88 -10.42 -1.03
CA ALA A 12 -11.16 -10.18 -0.40
C ALA A 12 -11.98 -11.46 -0.26
N PRO A 13 -12.65 -11.69 0.88
CA PRO A 13 -13.56 -12.82 1.02
C PRO A 13 -14.86 -12.62 0.22
N ASP A 14 -15.24 -11.38 -0.06
CA ASP A 14 -16.42 -10.97 -0.86
C ASP A 14 -16.06 -9.82 -1.78
N LEU A 15 -15.76 -10.16 -3.03
CA LEU A 15 -15.37 -9.22 -4.08
C LEU A 15 -16.46 -8.19 -4.36
N GLN A 16 -17.75 -8.59 -4.32
CA GLN A 16 -18.85 -7.69 -4.66
C GLN A 16 -19.02 -6.61 -3.60
N GLN A 17 -18.98 -7.00 -2.33
CA GLN A 17 -19.10 -6.06 -1.21
C GLN A 17 -17.96 -5.04 -1.25
N VAL A 18 -16.72 -5.50 -1.46
CA VAL A 18 -15.54 -4.63 -1.53
C VAL A 18 -15.66 -3.64 -2.67
N CYS A 19 -15.92 -4.13 -3.89
CA CYS A 19 -16.04 -3.25 -5.06
C CYS A 19 -17.18 -2.24 -4.91
N ALA A 20 -18.34 -2.66 -4.41
CA ALA A 20 -19.47 -1.77 -4.19
C ALA A 20 -19.14 -0.65 -3.21
N ALA A 21 -18.40 -0.95 -2.13
CA ALA A 21 -17.97 0.03 -1.14
C ALA A 21 -17.01 1.07 -1.72
N TYR A 22 -15.98 0.62 -2.46
CA TYR A 22 -15.01 1.53 -3.09
C TYR A 22 -15.66 2.42 -4.17
N VAL A 23 -16.55 1.87 -4.98
CA VAL A 23 -17.28 2.63 -6.00
C VAL A 23 -18.20 3.68 -5.36
N ALA A 24 -18.96 3.28 -4.35
CA ALA A 24 -19.94 4.17 -3.72
C ALA A 24 -19.32 5.28 -2.87
N GLN A 25 -18.19 5.03 -2.20
CA GLN A 25 -17.69 5.92 -1.17
C GLN A 25 -16.34 6.56 -1.48
N LEU A 26 -15.52 5.93 -2.34
CA LEU A 26 -14.23 6.46 -2.77
C LEU A 26 -14.20 6.86 -4.25
N ALA A 27 -15.38 6.95 -4.89
CA ALA A 27 -15.54 7.38 -6.28
C ALA A 27 -14.66 6.62 -7.30
N LEU A 28 -14.22 5.39 -6.95
CA LEU A 28 -13.55 4.53 -7.91
C LEU A 28 -14.55 3.94 -8.90
N GLN A 29 -14.08 3.55 -10.05
CA GLN A 29 -14.88 3.00 -11.14
C GLN A 29 -14.43 1.58 -11.46
N VAL A 30 -15.39 0.69 -11.74
CA VAL A 30 -15.04 -0.65 -12.25
C VAL A 30 -14.51 -0.48 -13.67
N GLN A 31 -13.23 -0.74 -13.86
CA GLN A 31 -12.56 -0.68 -15.15
C GLN A 31 -12.70 -1.99 -15.92
N GLN A 32 -12.50 -3.12 -15.21
CA GLN A 32 -12.54 -4.45 -15.82
C GLN A 32 -12.98 -5.49 -14.80
N ARG A 33 -13.69 -6.51 -15.27
CA ARG A 33 -14.02 -7.73 -14.54
C ARG A 33 -13.42 -8.91 -15.28
N GLY A 34 -12.94 -9.92 -14.55
CA GLY A 34 -12.32 -11.11 -15.14
C GLY A 34 -12.05 -12.17 -14.11
N THR A 35 -11.12 -13.02 -14.43
CA THR A 35 -10.57 -14.05 -13.55
C THR A 35 -9.06 -13.95 -13.50
N LEU A 36 -8.46 -14.39 -12.41
CA LEU A 36 -7.01 -14.45 -12.26
C LEU A 36 -6.45 -15.51 -13.22
N ASP A 37 -5.67 -15.10 -14.19
CA ASP A 37 -5.01 -16.01 -15.11
C ASP A 37 -3.73 -16.62 -14.51
N ALA A 38 -3.13 -17.57 -15.23
CA ALA A 38 -1.97 -18.29 -14.74
C ALA A 38 -0.71 -17.41 -14.62
N ASP A 39 -0.54 -16.42 -15.52
CA ASP A 39 0.63 -15.55 -15.53
C ASP A 39 0.56 -14.56 -14.36
N ASP A 40 -0.61 -13.94 -14.16
CA ASP A 40 -0.87 -13.06 -13.01
C ASP A 40 -0.78 -13.83 -11.68
N ALA A 41 -1.33 -15.04 -11.62
CA ALA A 41 -1.24 -15.90 -10.45
C ALA A 41 0.20 -16.26 -10.09
N ALA A 42 1.02 -16.60 -11.09
CA ALA A 42 2.44 -16.88 -10.90
C ALA A 42 3.22 -15.65 -10.43
N ALA A 43 2.95 -14.47 -11.04
CA ALA A 43 3.58 -13.20 -10.64
C ALA A 43 3.20 -12.77 -9.21
N LEU A 44 2.05 -13.20 -8.71
CA LEU A 44 1.56 -12.90 -7.37
C LEU A 44 1.86 -14.00 -6.34
N ASP A 45 2.42 -15.14 -6.74
CA ASP A 45 2.54 -16.33 -5.87
C ASP A 45 1.16 -16.80 -5.34
N LEU A 46 0.15 -16.80 -6.21
CA LEU A 46 -1.25 -17.14 -5.94
C LEU A 46 -1.76 -18.24 -6.88
N VAL A 47 -0.93 -19.21 -7.22
CA VAL A 47 -1.27 -20.28 -8.21
C VAL A 47 -2.51 -21.10 -7.83
N ASP A 48 -2.83 -21.17 -6.54
CA ASP A 48 -4.03 -21.84 -6.02
C ASP A 48 -5.31 -20.99 -6.19
N LEU A 49 -5.19 -19.75 -6.65
CA LEU A 49 -6.30 -18.85 -6.98
C LEU A 49 -6.50 -18.69 -8.49
N ILE A 50 -5.84 -19.47 -9.33
CA ILE A 50 -6.09 -19.43 -10.79
C ILE A 50 -7.58 -19.65 -11.06
N GLY A 51 -8.18 -18.77 -11.86
CA GLY A 51 -9.62 -18.75 -12.15
C GLY A 51 -10.47 -18.02 -11.11
N ALA A 52 -9.92 -17.55 -9.99
CA ALA A 52 -10.66 -16.76 -9.02
C ALA A 52 -11.17 -15.45 -9.64
N PRO A 53 -12.40 -15.02 -9.29
CA PRO A 53 -12.92 -13.73 -9.76
C PRO A 53 -12.01 -12.57 -9.37
N LEU A 54 -11.83 -11.63 -10.30
CA LEU A 54 -11.11 -10.37 -10.02
C LEU A 54 -11.82 -9.17 -10.64
N VAL A 55 -11.56 -8.01 -10.03
CA VAL A 55 -12.03 -6.72 -10.52
C VAL A 55 -10.88 -5.72 -10.46
N TRP A 56 -10.74 -4.94 -11.53
CA TRP A 56 -9.91 -3.75 -11.56
C TRP A 56 -10.76 -2.52 -11.24
N LEU A 57 -10.31 -1.73 -10.27
CA LEU A 57 -10.88 -0.44 -9.92
C LEU A 57 -9.91 0.67 -10.34
N ALA A 58 -10.45 1.68 -11.01
CA ALA A 58 -9.71 2.84 -11.49
C ALA A 58 -10.23 4.13 -10.85
N ASN A 59 -9.39 5.16 -10.81
CA ASN A 59 -9.79 6.52 -10.46
C ASN A 59 -10.57 7.19 -11.61
N SER A 60 -11.00 8.43 -11.39
CA SER A 60 -11.77 9.21 -12.39
C SER A 60 -10.99 9.51 -13.69
N ALA A 61 -9.66 9.41 -13.68
CA ALA A 61 -8.80 9.55 -14.85
C ALA A 61 -8.63 8.22 -15.62
N GLY A 62 -9.26 7.13 -15.16
CA GLY A 62 -9.11 5.79 -15.76
C GLY A 62 -7.80 5.08 -15.41
N GLU A 63 -7.02 5.61 -14.46
CA GLU A 63 -5.81 4.95 -14.01
C GLU A 63 -6.15 3.85 -12.99
N PRO A 64 -5.57 2.63 -13.12
CA PRO A 64 -5.82 1.55 -12.17
C PRO A 64 -5.31 1.95 -10.77
N VAL A 65 -6.12 1.70 -9.77
CA VAL A 65 -5.79 1.95 -8.35
C VAL A 65 -5.72 0.64 -7.57
N LEU A 66 -6.71 -0.23 -7.76
CA LEU A 66 -6.81 -1.50 -7.06
C LEU A 66 -7.10 -2.65 -8.03
N ARG A 67 -6.44 -3.78 -7.81
CA ARG A 67 -6.85 -5.10 -8.27
C ARG A 67 -7.41 -5.85 -7.07
N VAL A 68 -8.67 -6.23 -7.11
CA VAL A 68 -9.32 -7.00 -6.03
C VAL A 68 -9.53 -8.42 -6.53
N ILE A 69 -8.99 -9.40 -5.81
CA ILE A 69 -9.09 -10.84 -6.12
C ILE A 69 -9.94 -11.49 -5.03
N GLU A 70 -10.89 -12.34 -5.42
CA GLU A 70 -11.70 -13.09 -4.47
C GLU A 70 -10.98 -14.34 -3.98
N ASP A 71 -10.90 -14.50 -2.67
CA ASP A 71 -10.62 -15.76 -2.00
C ASP A 71 -11.63 -15.94 -0.85
N PRO A 72 -12.66 -16.78 -1.02
CA PRO A 72 -13.66 -17.00 0.04
C PRO A 72 -13.09 -17.56 1.35
N ARG A 73 -11.86 -18.07 1.32
CA ARG A 73 -11.13 -18.54 2.52
C ARG A 73 -10.44 -17.38 3.27
N ALA A 74 -10.32 -16.21 2.63
CA ALA A 74 -9.69 -15.05 3.25
C ALA A 74 -10.50 -14.58 4.46
N VAL A 75 -9.79 -14.15 5.49
CA VAL A 75 -10.37 -13.51 6.66
C VAL A 75 -10.11 -12.00 6.61
N VAL A 76 -10.88 -11.22 7.36
CA VAL A 76 -10.65 -9.77 7.45
C VAL A 76 -9.25 -9.52 8.03
N ALA A 77 -8.47 -8.67 7.36
CA ALA A 77 -7.10 -8.40 7.74
C ALA A 77 -7.01 -7.58 9.04
N GLU A 78 -5.93 -7.83 9.78
CA GLU A 78 -5.51 -7.01 10.91
C GLU A 78 -4.08 -6.49 10.64
N PRO A 79 -3.92 -5.49 9.73
CA PRO A 79 -2.62 -5.08 9.21
C PRO A 79 -1.68 -4.55 10.29
N MET A 80 -2.21 -3.96 11.35
CA MET A 80 -1.42 -3.42 12.45
C MET A 80 -0.76 -4.48 13.35
N PHE A 81 -1.09 -5.76 13.16
CA PHE A 81 -0.58 -6.86 14.01
C PHE A 81 0.29 -7.85 13.23
N ARG A 82 0.81 -7.46 12.09
CA ARG A 82 1.72 -8.26 11.25
C ARG A 82 2.80 -7.38 10.61
N HIS A 83 3.94 -7.98 10.23
CA HIS A 83 4.92 -7.35 9.37
C HIS A 83 4.51 -7.43 7.88
N GLY A 84 5.20 -6.70 7.03
CA GLY A 84 4.88 -6.50 5.63
C GLY A 84 3.99 -5.28 5.43
N TRP A 85 3.12 -5.31 4.42
CA TRP A 85 2.27 -4.16 4.10
C TRP A 85 1.33 -3.80 5.25
N LEU A 86 1.42 -2.55 5.70
CA LEU A 86 0.57 -1.96 6.73
C LEU A 86 -0.59 -1.20 6.12
N SER A 87 -0.29 -0.25 5.22
CA SER A 87 -1.32 0.62 4.65
C SER A 87 -0.98 1.11 3.24
N LEU A 88 -2.02 1.58 2.57
CA LEU A 88 -1.95 2.35 1.35
C LEU A 88 -2.17 3.82 1.68
N GLU A 89 -1.22 4.68 1.39
CA GLU A 89 -1.46 6.12 1.46
C GLU A 89 -1.98 6.59 0.10
N VAL A 90 -3.26 6.97 0.10
CA VAL A 90 -4.02 7.30 -1.10
C VAL A 90 -4.22 8.80 -1.16
N LEU A 91 -3.82 9.42 -2.26
CA LEU A 91 -3.95 10.85 -2.49
C LEU A 91 -5.40 11.22 -2.75
N VAL A 92 -5.91 12.24 -2.03
CA VAL A 92 -7.27 12.76 -2.15
C VAL A 92 -7.28 14.28 -2.21
N GLY A 93 -8.28 14.86 -2.87
CA GLY A 93 -8.39 16.33 -3.04
C GLY A 93 -8.92 17.04 -1.79
N ASP A 94 -9.92 16.46 -1.12
CA ASP A 94 -10.52 17.02 0.10
C ASP A 94 -10.78 15.90 1.11
N ILE A 95 -9.87 15.76 2.07
CA ILE A 95 -9.97 14.70 3.08
C ILE A 95 -11.10 14.95 4.09
N ASP A 96 -11.42 16.19 4.42
CA ASP A 96 -12.48 16.47 5.39
C ASP A 96 -13.85 16.11 4.81
N ALA A 97 -14.14 16.51 3.58
CA ALA A 97 -15.37 16.16 2.88
C ALA A 97 -15.48 14.63 2.67
N LEU A 98 -14.38 13.99 2.25
CA LEU A 98 -14.34 12.55 2.00
C LEU A 98 -14.59 11.76 3.29
N ALA A 99 -13.85 12.06 4.36
CA ALA A 99 -13.96 11.36 5.65
C ALA A 99 -15.35 11.53 6.28
N ALA A 100 -15.97 12.69 6.16
CA ALA A 100 -17.34 12.93 6.62
C ALA A 100 -18.37 12.11 5.87
N GLY A 101 -18.09 11.73 4.61
CA GLY A 101 -18.93 10.88 3.75
C GLY A 101 -18.83 9.38 4.03
N LEU A 102 -17.75 8.90 4.65
CA LEU A 102 -17.50 7.48 4.84
C LEU A 102 -18.51 6.83 5.81
N ARG A 103 -18.96 5.64 5.46
CA ARG A 103 -19.91 4.79 6.21
C ARG A 103 -19.44 3.34 6.16
N SER A 104 -20.04 2.47 6.96
CA SER A 104 -19.83 1.03 6.84
C SER A 104 -19.94 0.56 5.37
N PRO A 105 -19.04 -0.30 4.89
CA PRO A 105 -18.03 -1.07 5.65
C PRO A 105 -16.73 -0.33 5.94
N PHE A 106 -16.52 0.91 5.48
CA PHE A 106 -15.38 1.71 5.90
C PHE A 106 -15.53 2.16 7.36
N LYS A 107 -14.41 2.15 8.09
CA LYS A 107 -14.38 2.60 9.49
C LYS A 107 -13.26 3.63 9.67
N VAL A 108 -13.64 4.88 9.92
CA VAL A 108 -12.68 5.93 10.28
C VAL A 108 -12.13 5.65 11.68
N LEU A 109 -10.80 5.49 11.79
CA LEU A 109 -10.10 5.20 13.04
C LEU A 109 -9.71 6.47 13.80
N GLY A 110 -9.54 7.57 13.07
CA GLY A 110 -9.25 8.89 13.64
C GLY A 110 -9.71 9.97 12.66
N PRO A 111 -10.15 11.12 13.18
CA PRO A 111 -10.55 12.25 12.33
C PRO A 111 -9.38 12.70 11.48
N ALA A 112 -9.68 13.38 10.37
CA ALA A 112 -8.66 14.02 9.56
C ALA A 112 -7.90 15.05 10.40
N ALA A 113 -6.57 14.95 10.39
CA ALA A 113 -5.67 15.82 11.15
C ALA A 113 -4.43 16.15 10.33
N ASN A 114 -3.82 17.31 10.59
CA ASN A 114 -2.53 17.65 10.01
C ASN A 114 -1.45 16.73 10.59
N LEU A 115 -0.46 16.39 9.77
CA LEU A 115 0.67 15.60 10.23
C LEU A 115 1.60 16.44 11.10
N GLU A 116 2.31 15.77 12.02
CA GLU A 116 3.35 16.43 12.83
C GLU A 116 4.45 17.06 11.96
N LEU A 117 4.72 16.45 10.82
CA LEU A 117 5.74 16.91 9.87
C LEU A 117 5.39 18.27 9.26
N SER A 118 4.13 18.51 8.90
CA SER A 118 3.69 19.73 8.22
C SER A 118 2.17 19.91 8.24
N ASP A 119 1.71 21.14 8.45
CA ASP A 119 0.31 21.51 8.27
C ASP A 119 -0.16 21.45 6.79
N ALA A 120 0.78 21.36 5.87
CA ALA A 120 0.48 21.16 4.45
C ALA A 120 0.04 19.74 4.10
N ILE A 121 0.20 18.78 5.00
CA ILE A 121 -0.23 17.39 4.84
C ILE A 121 -1.33 17.09 5.85
N ARG A 122 -2.48 16.65 5.35
CA ARG A 122 -3.63 16.31 6.19
C ARG A 122 -4.16 14.93 5.84
N ALA A 123 -4.33 14.07 6.85
CA ALA A 123 -4.68 12.67 6.62
C ALA A 123 -5.73 12.15 7.61
N ALA A 124 -6.48 11.15 7.18
CA ALA A 124 -7.33 10.33 8.03
C ALA A 124 -6.97 8.84 7.86
N GLN A 125 -7.00 8.09 8.97
CA GLN A 125 -6.79 6.65 8.96
C GLN A 125 -8.16 5.95 8.88
N VAL A 126 -8.30 5.04 7.92
CA VAL A 126 -9.56 4.35 7.61
C VAL A 126 -9.29 2.87 7.42
N LEU A 127 -10.06 2.01 8.07
CA LEU A 127 -10.11 0.59 7.70
C LEU A 127 -11.09 0.40 6.57
N GLY A 128 -10.65 -0.27 5.53
CA GLY A 128 -11.47 -0.65 4.40
C GLY A 128 -12.22 -1.99 4.60
N PRO A 129 -13.03 -2.38 3.61
CA PRO A 129 -13.93 -3.53 3.72
C PRO A 129 -13.24 -4.89 3.86
N CYS A 130 -11.98 -5.05 3.42
CA CYS A 130 -11.18 -6.26 3.66
C CYS A 130 -10.29 -6.15 4.91
N GLY A 131 -10.44 -5.10 5.72
CA GLY A 131 -9.57 -4.80 6.84
C GLY A 131 -8.25 -4.13 6.45
N GLU A 132 -8.06 -3.77 5.19
CA GLU A 132 -6.92 -2.99 4.75
C GLU A 132 -6.92 -1.61 5.40
N LEU A 133 -5.74 -1.13 5.79
CA LEU A 133 -5.58 0.21 6.34
C LEU A 133 -5.30 1.20 5.18
N LEU A 134 -6.06 2.27 5.14
CA LEU A 134 -5.87 3.37 4.22
C LEU A 134 -5.48 4.63 4.99
N TYR A 135 -4.45 5.32 4.53
CA TYR A 135 -4.18 6.70 4.89
C TYR A 135 -4.69 7.56 3.73
N LEU A 136 -5.87 8.15 3.91
CA LEU A 136 -6.44 9.06 2.92
C LEU A 136 -5.82 10.44 3.16
N THR A 137 -4.97 10.89 2.24
CA THR A 137 -4.06 12.01 2.46
C THR A 137 -4.27 13.10 1.44
N GLN A 138 -4.47 14.31 1.93
CA GLN A 138 -4.48 15.55 1.14
C GLN A 138 -3.16 16.28 1.29
N ILE A 139 -2.52 16.60 0.17
CA ILE A 139 -1.32 17.44 0.09
C ILE A 139 -1.75 18.82 -0.40
N LYS A 140 -1.61 19.85 0.46
CA LYS A 140 -2.03 21.22 0.20
C LYS A 140 -0.91 22.08 -0.37
N ALA A 141 0.35 21.74 -0.10
CA ALA A 141 1.53 22.40 -0.61
C ALA A 141 2.73 21.46 -0.56
N GLN A 142 3.80 21.75 -1.31
CA GLN A 142 5.05 21.01 -1.28
C GLN A 142 5.72 21.10 0.10
N VAL A 143 6.34 20.01 0.52
CA VAL A 143 7.03 19.87 1.82
C VAL A 143 8.45 19.39 1.58
N PRO A 144 9.40 20.27 1.22
CA PRO A 144 10.77 19.87 1.00
C PRO A 144 11.38 19.16 2.22
N PRO A 145 12.21 18.12 2.03
CA PRO A 145 12.81 17.70 0.76
C PRO A 145 11.94 16.72 -0.07
N PHE A 146 10.71 16.45 0.32
CA PHE A 146 9.82 15.51 -0.37
C PHE A 146 9.19 16.17 -1.59
N ASP A 147 9.17 15.44 -2.70
CA ASP A 147 8.43 15.80 -3.90
C ASP A 147 7.09 15.06 -3.86
N LEU A 148 6.04 15.73 -3.35
CA LEU A 148 4.74 15.12 -3.08
C LEU A 148 3.74 15.44 -4.20
N PRO A 149 2.91 14.46 -4.62
CA PRO A 149 1.86 14.72 -5.59
C PRO A 149 0.73 15.54 -4.98
N MET A 150 0.07 16.37 -5.80
CA MET A 150 -1.14 17.09 -5.44
C MET A 150 -2.25 16.76 -6.43
N THR A 151 -3.52 16.84 -5.99
CA THR A 151 -4.67 16.54 -6.83
C THR A 151 -5.90 17.33 -6.40
N ASP A 152 -6.78 17.62 -7.38
CA ASP A 152 -8.14 18.12 -7.15
C ASP A 152 -9.18 16.99 -7.30
N ALA A 153 -8.75 15.78 -7.70
CA ALA A 153 -9.65 14.63 -7.82
C ALA A 153 -10.11 14.16 -6.43
N THR A 154 -11.33 13.67 -6.32
CA THR A 154 -11.87 13.10 -5.07
C THR A 154 -10.92 12.05 -4.52
N VAL A 155 -10.50 11.11 -5.37
CA VAL A 155 -9.47 10.09 -5.08
C VAL A 155 -8.58 9.96 -6.32
N ALA A 156 -7.27 10.06 -6.13
CA ALA A 156 -6.28 9.81 -7.17
C ALA A 156 -5.67 8.42 -7.02
N ASN A 157 -4.36 8.32 -6.77
CA ASN A 157 -3.65 7.05 -6.70
C ASN A 157 -3.00 6.86 -5.34
N THR A 158 -2.63 5.63 -5.04
CA THR A 158 -1.65 5.35 -3.99
C THR A 158 -0.32 5.98 -4.39
N PHE A 159 0.28 6.74 -3.48
CA PHE A 159 1.58 7.38 -3.69
C PHE A 159 2.62 6.96 -2.64
N ILE A 160 2.19 6.42 -1.48
CA ILE A 160 3.08 5.78 -0.52
C ILE A 160 2.54 4.38 -0.19
N GLY A 161 3.41 3.38 -0.29
CA GLY A 161 3.18 2.08 0.33
C GLY A 161 3.82 2.09 1.71
N VAL A 162 3.04 1.87 2.76
CA VAL A 162 3.54 1.83 4.14
C VAL A 162 3.65 0.38 4.57
N MET A 163 4.78 0.01 5.17
CA MET A 163 5.03 -1.33 5.67
C MET A 163 5.56 -1.32 7.11
N THR A 164 5.32 -2.39 7.84
CA THR A 164 5.96 -2.64 9.13
C THR A 164 7.07 -3.68 9.00
N THR A 165 8.13 -3.51 9.77
CA THR A 165 9.30 -4.40 9.77
C THR A 165 9.84 -4.61 11.18
N PRO A 166 10.49 -5.76 11.47
CA PRO A 166 11.26 -5.92 12.69
C PRO A 166 12.64 -5.21 12.63
N ASP A 167 13.14 -4.91 11.41
CA ASP A 167 14.46 -4.33 11.18
C ASP A 167 14.37 -3.27 10.07
N ARG A 168 14.27 -2.01 10.47
CA ARG A 168 14.20 -0.85 9.57
C ARG A 168 15.43 -0.76 8.66
N GLU A 169 16.63 -1.04 9.20
CA GLU A 169 17.85 -0.88 8.43
C GLU A 169 17.97 -1.93 7.33
N ALA A 170 17.61 -3.19 7.62
CA ALA A 170 17.57 -4.25 6.63
C ALA A 170 16.55 -3.94 5.53
N SER A 171 15.33 -3.55 5.91
CA SER A 171 14.29 -3.18 4.95
C SER A 171 14.66 -1.94 4.14
N GLN A 172 15.24 -0.91 4.77
CA GLN A 172 15.70 0.29 4.05
C GLN A 172 16.81 -0.03 3.04
N ARG A 173 17.77 -0.91 3.39
CA ARG A 173 18.80 -1.36 2.43
C ARG A 173 18.18 -2.08 1.24
N ALA A 174 17.26 -3.00 1.49
CA ALA A 174 16.57 -3.75 0.44
C ALA A 174 15.81 -2.81 -0.51
N TRP A 175 15.00 -1.91 0.02
CA TRP A 175 14.24 -0.94 -0.76
C TRP A 175 15.15 0.06 -1.50
N SER A 176 16.24 0.51 -0.86
CA SER A 176 17.22 1.40 -1.51
C SER A 176 17.90 0.71 -2.70
N ALA A 177 18.19 -0.58 -2.61
CA ALA A 177 18.75 -1.36 -3.73
C ALA A 177 17.72 -1.51 -4.87
N LEU A 178 16.46 -1.79 -4.56
CA LEU A 178 15.39 -1.90 -5.55
C LEU A 178 15.14 -0.59 -6.29
N LEU A 179 15.12 0.53 -5.55
CA LEU A 179 14.75 1.83 -6.10
C LEU A 179 15.94 2.64 -6.63
N GLY A 180 17.16 2.19 -6.38
CA GLY A 180 18.38 2.93 -6.74
C GLY A 180 18.45 4.29 -6.02
N ALA A 181 17.82 4.45 -4.88
CA ALA A 181 17.67 5.71 -4.18
C ALA A 181 18.07 5.59 -2.71
N LYS A 182 18.64 6.69 -2.17
CA LYS A 182 18.93 6.78 -0.74
C LYS A 182 17.70 7.25 0.01
N GLY A 183 17.31 6.50 1.05
CA GLY A 183 16.22 6.87 1.95
C GLY A 183 16.68 7.79 3.09
N TRP A 184 15.69 8.34 3.80
CA TRP A 184 15.86 9.10 5.04
C TRP A 184 15.32 8.30 6.21
N ALA A 185 16.01 8.36 7.35
CA ALA A 185 15.59 7.70 8.59
C ALA A 185 15.36 8.75 9.68
N PHE A 186 14.27 8.60 10.42
CA PHE A 186 13.86 9.49 11.50
C PHE A 186 12.92 8.76 12.46
N ASP A 187 12.55 9.42 13.57
CA ASP A 187 11.53 8.90 14.48
C ASP A 187 10.27 9.75 14.37
N THR A 188 9.10 9.09 14.32
CA THR A 188 7.81 9.79 14.25
C THR A 188 6.75 9.10 15.09
N ARG A 189 5.67 9.81 15.39
CA ARG A 189 4.48 9.26 16.03
C ARG A 189 3.60 8.57 14.99
N ILE A 190 3.18 7.35 15.30
CA ILE A 190 2.21 6.63 14.48
C ILE A 190 0.98 6.37 15.36
N THR A 191 0.09 7.36 15.39
CA THR A 191 -1.04 7.37 16.33
C THR A 191 -1.96 6.17 16.20
N VAL A 192 -2.15 5.65 14.98
CA VAL A 192 -3.00 4.47 14.73
C VAL A 192 -2.39 3.21 15.35
N LEU A 193 -1.06 3.04 15.26
CA LEU A 193 -0.36 1.93 15.91
C LEU A 193 -0.36 2.06 17.43
N ASN A 194 -0.11 3.27 17.94
CA ASN A 194 -0.16 3.54 19.37
C ASN A 194 -1.52 3.16 19.97
N ARG A 195 -2.62 3.55 19.30
CA ARG A 195 -3.97 3.19 19.72
C ARG A 195 -4.23 1.70 19.63
N ALA A 196 -3.81 1.03 18.55
CA ALA A 196 -3.99 -0.40 18.36
C ALA A 196 -3.26 -1.22 19.43
N TYR A 197 -2.08 -0.76 19.88
CA TYR A 197 -1.26 -1.46 20.87
C TYR A 197 -1.51 -1.00 22.32
N GLY A 198 -2.46 -0.08 22.56
CA GLY A 198 -2.71 0.47 23.89
C GLY A 198 -1.51 1.25 24.46
N LYS A 199 -0.65 1.79 23.58
CA LYS A 199 0.51 2.61 23.97
C LYS A 199 0.13 4.09 24.12
N SER A 200 1.03 4.87 24.73
CA SER A 200 0.89 6.32 24.75
C SER A 200 0.78 6.87 23.33
N VAL A 201 -0.14 7.82 23.12
CA VAL A 201 -0.31 8.48 21.81
C VAL A 201 0.95 9.23 21.34
N ASP A 202 1.86 9.54 22.26
CA ASP A 202 3.15 10.20 21.99
C ASP A 202 4.28 9.20 21.69
N GLY A 203 4.01 7.90 21.75
CA GLY A 203 4.98 6.86 21.41
C GLY A 203 5.52 7.04 20.00
N ARG A 204 6.85 7.02 19.84
CA ARG A 204 7.54 7.21 18.56
C ARG A 204 8.11 5.89 18.08
N TYR A 205 8.20 5.77 16.76
CA TYR A 205 8.73 4.61 16.07
C TYR A 205 9.89 5.02 15.17
N PRO A 206 10.94 4.21 15.07
CA PRO A 206 11.95 4.38 14.04
C PRO A 206 11.31 4.14 12.66
N VAL A 207 11.42 5.13 11.78
CA VAL A 207 10.85 5.11 10.44
C VAL A 207 11.93 5.38 9.41
N ALA A 208 11.78 4.85 8.21
CA ALA A 208 12.53 5.26 7.04
C ALA A 208 11.58 5.50 5.87
N VAL A 209 11.92 6.43 5.00
CA VAL A 209 11.25 6.62 3.71
C VAL A 209 12.27 6.50 2.59
N VAL A 210 11.91 5.79 1.52
CA VAL A 210 12.74 5.67 0.31
C VAL A 210 11.93 6.19 -0.87
N PRO A 211 12.39 7.26 -1.57
CA PRO A 211 11.69 7.82 -2.70
C PRO A 211 11.78 6.90 -3.91
N MET A 212 10.75 6.94 -4.74
CA MET A 212 10.70 6.25 -6.02
C MET A 212 10.15 7.18 -7.12
N PRO A 213 10.32 6.83 -8.40
CA PRO A 213 9.77 7.61 -9.50
C PRO A 213 8.27 7.86 -9.36
N GLY A 214 7.76 8.91 -10.01
CA GLY A 214 6.33 9.23 -10.05
C GLY A 214 5.78 9.89 -8.79
N GLN A 215 6.63 10.61 -8.05
CA GLN A 215 6.28 11.26 -6.78
C GLN A 215 5.72 10.26 -5.76
N CYS A 216 6.27 9.05 -5.76
CA CYS A 216 5.91 7.96 -4.86
C CYS A 216 7.02 7.68 -3.85
N MET A 217 6.71 6.94 -2.80
CA MET A 217 7.68 6.43 -1.81
C MET A 217 7.23 5.12 -1.21
N VAL A 218 8.15 4.46 -0.52
CA VAL A 218 7.84 3.46 0.49
C VAL A 218 8.18 4.03 1.88
N GLU A 219 7.28 3.87 2.83
CA GLU A 219 7.49 4.15 4.24
C GLU A 219 7.68 2.83 4.99
N ILE A 220 8.66 2.80 5.88
CA ILE A 220 9.13 1.60 6.57
C ILE A 220 9.11 1.88 8.07
N ASP A 221 8.13 1.30 8.77
CA ASP A 221 7.91 1.50 10.20
C ASP A 221 8.49 0.33 10.99
N GLN A 222 9.44 0.57 11.87
CA GLN A 222 9.95 -0.48 12.72
C GLN A 222 9.03 -0.71 13.92
N VAL A 223 8.48 -1.91 13.99
CA VAL A 223 7.54 -2.32 15.06
C VAL A 223 7.89 -3.71 15.55
N GLU A 224 7.87 -3.91 16.86
CA GLU A 224 7.98 -5.24 17.45
C GLU A 224 6.63 -5.94 17.39
N LEU A 225 6.50 -6.91 16.50
CA LEU A 225 5.32 -7.74 16.32
C LEU A 225 5.71 -9.22 16.36
N PRO A 226 4.79 -10.12 16.76
CA PRO A 226 5.01 -11.55 16.57
C PRO A 226 5.17 -11.84 15.07
N ALA A 227 5.93 -12.88 14.73
CA ALA A 227 6.07 -13.32 13.36
C ALA A 227 4.68 -13.56 12.74
N ALA A 228 4.43 -12.91 11.60
CA ALA A 228 3.16 -13.05 10.90
C ALA A 228 3.01 -14.47 10.35
N ALA A 229 1.85 -15.08 10.54
CA ALA A 229 1.42 -16.16 9.68
C ALA A 229 1.28 -15.62 8.24
N ASN A 230 1.57 -16.47 7.23
CA ASN A 230 1.37 -16.12 5.81
C ASN A 230 -0.13 -15.99 5.51
N LEU A 231 -0.73 -14.89 5.93
CA LEU A 231 -2.15 -14.65 5.74
C LEU A 231 -2.37 -13.91 4.42
N ARG A 232 -3.16 -14.50 3.55
CA ARG A 232 -3.56 -13.94 2.25
C ARG A 232 -4.88 -13.20 2.43
N HIS A 233 -4.83 -11.92 2.81
CA HIS A 233 -6.03 -11.10 2.95
C HIS A 233 -5.70 -9.61 3.08
N GLY A 234 -6.64 -8.76 2.76
CA GLY A 234 -6.45 -7.32 2.75
C GLY A 234 -5.41 -6.90 1.73
N GLN A 235 -4.58 -5.93 2.05
CA GLN A 235 -3.48 -5.52 1.19
C GLN A 235 -2.46 -6.65 1.06
N TYR A 236 -2.33 -7.18 -0.18
CA TYR A 236 -1.46 -8.31 -0.49
C TYR A 236 -0.17 -7.89 -1.16
N SER A 237 -0.24 -7.06 -2.20
CA SER A 237 0.93 -6.62 -2.94
C SER A 237 0.80 -5.18 -3.45
N LEU A 238 1.95 -4.59 -3.80
CA LEU A 238 2.02 -3.39 -4.63
C LEU A 238 2.64 -3.74 -5.98
N ALA A 239 2.06 -3.23 -7.05
CA ALA A 239 2.65 -3.28 -8.38
C ALA A 239 3.44 -1.99 -8.63
N LEU A 240 4.72 -2.15 -8.92
CA LEU A 240 5.64 -1.06 -9.23
C LEU A 240 6.07 -1.15 -10.70
N ARG A 241 6.18 0.00 -11.36
CA ARG A 241 6.86 0.10 -12.65
C ARG A 241 8.15 0.87 -12.47
N LEU A 242 9.27 0.16 -12.67
CA LEU A 242 10.61 0.68 -12.50
C LEU A 242 11.44 0.43 -13.77
N PRO A 243 12.54 1.18 -13.97
CA PRO A 243 13.58 0.80 -14.93
C PRO A 243 14.10 -0.60 -14.65
N ALA A 244 14.91 -1.14 -15.57
CA ALA A 244 15.55 -2.43 -15.39
C ALA A 244 16.30 -2.51 -14.05
N VAL A 245 16.12 -3.62 -13.34
CA VAL A 245 16.77 -3.91 -12.05
C VAL A 245 17.73 -5.08 -12.20
N ASP A 246 18.75 -5.13 -11.34
CA ASP A 246 19.68 -6.25 -11.26
C ASP A 246 19.18 -7.28 -10.24
N ASP A 247 18.72 -8.43 -10.71
CA ASP A 247 18.21 -9.53 -9.88
C ASP A 247 19.25 -10.05 -8.87
N ALA A 248 20.56 -9.99 -9.20
CA ALA A 248 21.63 -10.44 -8.30
C ALA A 248 21.79 -9.44 -7.15
N LEU A 249 21.80 -8.15 -7.46
CA LEU A 249 21.87 -7.08 -6.46
C LEU A 249 20.65 -7.13 -5.52
N LEU A 250 19.45 -7.39 -6.06
CA LEU A 250 18.24 -7.52 -5.25
C LEU A 250 18.33 -8.69 -4.26
N ARG A 251 18.83 -9.87 -4.71
CA ARG A 251 19.01 -11.02 -3.83
C ARG A 251 20.05 -10.75 -2.74
N GLU A 252 21.15 -10.09 -3.08
CA GLU A 252 22.17 -9.68 -2.11
C GLU A 252 21.60 -8.70 -1.07
N ALA A 253 20.69 -7.82 -1.50
CA ALA A 253 20.03 -6.87 -0.62
C ALA A 253 18.89 -7.50 0.24
N GLY A 254 18.59 -8.79 0.07
CA GLY A 254 17.63 -9.53 0.89
C GLY A 254 16.27 -9.78 0.25
N TRP A 255 16.09 -9.47 -1.05
CA TRP A 255 14.87 -9.82 -1.77
C TRP A 255 14.88 -11.29 -2.24
N ALA A 256 13.79 -12.01 -2.02
CA ALA A 256 13.52 -13.22 -2.79
C ALA A 256 12.94 -12.80 -4.14
N VAL A 257 13.58 -13.23 -5.24
CA VAL A 257 13.25 -12.80 -6.60
C VAL A 257 12.85 -14.00 -7.43
N THR A 258 11.62 -13.98 -7.96
CA THR A 258 11.11 -14.95 -8.93
C THR A 258 10.80 -14.21 -10.24
N ALA A 259 11.38 -14.66 -11.35
CA ALA A 259 11.13 -14.10 -12.67
C ALA A 259 9.97 -14.82 -13.36
N THR A 260 9.03 -14.08 -13.94
CA THR A 260 7.92 -14.60 -14.74
C THR A 260 7.81 -13.73 -15.99
N GLY A 261 8.48 -14.15 -17.07
CA GLY A 261 8.58 -13.35 -18.28
C GLY A 261 9.23 -11.98 -18.03
N GLU A 262 8.53 -10.91 -18.40
CA GLU A 262 8.96 -9.51 -18.19
C GLU A 262 8.61 -8.97 -16.79
N ARG A 263 7.99 -9.78 -15.96
CA ARG A 263 7.61 -9.41 -14.59
C ARG A 263 8.57 -10.02 -13.58
N ARG A 264 8.64 -9.44 -12.40
CA ARG A 264 9.31 -10.01 -11.23
C ARG A 264 8.34 -10.03 -10.07
N SER A 265 8.30 -11.16 -9.40
CA SER A 265 7.68 -11.30 -8.08
C SER A 265 8.78 -11.14 -7.04
N LEU A 266 8.65 -10.15 -6.18
CA LEU A 266 9.62 -9.86 -5.14
C LEU A 266 8.97 -10.05 -3.78
N ARG A 267 9.68 -10.70 -2.88
CA ARG A 267 9.31 -10.76 -1.46
C ARG A 267 10.43 -10.19 -0.63
N GLY A 268 10.12 -9.13 0.10
CA GLY A 268 11.10 -8.37 0.87
C GLY A 268 11.38 -8.96 2.25
N PRO A 269 12.33 -8.34 2.99
CA PRO A 269 12.79 -8.84 4.29
C PRO A 269 11.71 -8.95 5.36
N ALA A 270 10.67 -8.11 5.31
CA ALA A 270 9.53 -8.18 6.24
C ALA A 270 8.36 -9.02 5.70
N GLY A 271 8.52 -9.68 4.56
CA GLY A 271 7.49 -10.50 3.91
C GLY A 271 6.57 -9.72 2.97
N GLU A 272 6.81 -8.43 2.77
CA GLU A 272 6.07 -7.62 1.81
C GLU A 272 6.23 -8.16 0.39
N HIS A 273 5.12 -8.21 -0.35
CA HIS A 273 5.10 -8.68 -1.73
C HIS A 273 5.02 -7.52 -2.72
N VAL A 274 5.88 -7.55 -3.73
CA VAL A 274 5.94 -6.55 -4.80
C VAL A 274 5.87 -7.27 -6.15
N GLU A 275 4.96 -6.82 -6.99
CA GLU A 275 4.92 -7.15 -8.41
C GLU A 275 5.69 -6.07 -9.17
N LEU A 276 6.79 -6.43 -9.79
CA LEU A 276 7.61 -5.49 -10.54
C LEU A 276 7.37 -5.65 -12.04
N LEU A 277 6.89 -4.56 -12.65
CA LEU A 277 6.71 -4.39 -14.08
C LEU A 277 7.92 -3.59 -14.60
N LEU A 278 8.69 -4.19 -15.51
CA LEU A 278 9.82 -3.48 -16.12
C LEU A 278 9.32 -2.46 -17.13
N ALA A 279 9.93 -1.26 -17.14
CA ALA A 279 9.56 -0.15 -18.04
C ALA A 279 10.17 -0.31 -19.44
#